data_cf3a12effc2779954adf76a4c14b7723
#
_entry.id   cf3a12effc2779954adf76a4c14b7723
#
_cell.length_a   1.000
_cell.length_b   1.000
_cell.length_c   1.000
_cell.angle_alpha   90.00
_cell.angle_beta   90.00
_cell.angle_gamma   90.00
#
_symmetry.space_group_name_H-M   'P 1'
#
loop_
_entity.id
_entity.type
_entity.pdbx_description
1 polymer ?
#
loop_
_entity_poly.entity_id
_entity_poly.type
_entity_poly.pdbx_seq_one_letter_code
_entity_poly.pdbx_strand_id
1 'polypeptide(L)'
;MINVFLDSNLQRFTNGVRELTVDATSVKSLVTELDRRYPGVSQALDSGFALAIDGEIIANPGYEKLSDGSEVRFLSPIQGG
;
A
#
# COMPACT_ATOMS: atom_id res chain seq x y z
N MET A 1 1.14 -1.06 14.75
CA MET A 1 1.77 -0.51 13.53
C MET A 1 1.67 -1.51 12.39
N ILE A 2 1.46 -1.03 11.21
CA ILE A 2 1.36 -1.84 10.02
C ILE A 2 2.68 -1.78 9.28
N ASN A 3 3.20 -2.93 8.87
CA ASN A 3 4.42 -3.01 8.08
C ASN A 3 4.05 -2.93 6.60
N VAL A 4 4.54 -1.90 5.91
CA VAL A 4 4.17 -1.64 4.52
C VAL A 4 5.38 -1.88 3.62
N PHE A 5 5.18 -2.65 2.57
CA PHE A 5 6.20 -2.92 1.56
C PHE A 5 5.77 -2.34 0.23
N LEU A 6 6.64 -1.57 -0.38
CA LEU A 6 6.33 -0.83 -1.59
C LEU A 6 7.07 -1.40 -2.78
N ASP A 7 6.34 -1.62 -3.86
CA ASP A 7 6.87 -2.04 -5.15
C ASP A 7 7.78 -0.95 -5.73
N SER A 8 8.71 -1.34 -6.60
CA SER A 8 9.64 -0.39 -7.22
C SER A 8 8.93 0.74 -7.95
N ASN A 9 7.77 0.48 -8.53
CA ASN A 9 7.01 1.52 -9.23
C ASN A 9 6.41 2.56 -8.28
N LEU A 10 6.29 2.25 -7.00
CA LEU A 10 5.84 3.22 -6.01
C LEU A 10 7.00 3.96 -5.36
N GLN A 11 8.20 3.41 -5.43
CA GLN A 11 9.35 4.01 -4.75
C GLN A 11 9.70 5.38 -5.30
N ARG A 12 9.35 5.67 -6.54
CA ARG A 12 9.57 7.02 -7.09
C ARG A 12 8.71 8.09 -6.41
N PHE A 13 7.61 7.67 -5.78
CA PHE A 13 6.75 8.59 -5.02
C PHE A 13 7.19 8.72 -3.57
N THR A 14 8.08 7.85 -3.12
CA THR A 14 8.50 7.76 -1.73
C THR A 14 9.99 7.99 -1.54
N ASN A 15 10.64 8.59 -2.54
CA ASN A 15 12.09 8.86 -2.51
C ASN A 15 12.92 7.60 -2.27
N GLY A 16 12.48 6.48 -2.86
CA GLY A 16 13.23 5.23 -2.78
C GLY A 16 12.95 4.39 -1.54
N VAL A 17 12.03 4.81 -0.69
CA VAL A 17 11.64 4.03 0.49
C VAL A 17 10.93 2.76 0.04
N ARG A 18 11.41 1.59 0.49
CA ARG A 18 10.87 0.29 0.11
C ARG A 18 9.98 -0.32 1.18
N GLU A 19 10.24 -0.02 2.43
CA GLU A 19 9.39 -0.49 3.52
C GLU A 19 9.31 0.58 4.60
N LEU A 20 8.18 0.62 5.28
CA LEU A 20 7.97 1.57 6.36
C LEU A 20 6.88 1.03 7.28
N THR A 21 6.75 1.65 8.45
CA THR A 21 5.67 1.33 9.37
C THR A 21 4.69 2.49 9.41
N VAL A 22 3.41 2.16 9.49
CA VAL A 22 2.34 3.15 9.50
C VAL A 22 1.35 2.78 10.59
N ASP A 23 0.87 3.78 11.32
CA ASP A 23 -0.18 3.60 12.31
C ASP A 23 -1.52 3.70 11.57
N ALA A 24 -2.15 2.56 11.37
CA ALA A 24 -3.42 2.49 10.64
C ALA A 24 -4.21 1.28 11.09
N THR A 25 -5.54 1.36 10.99
CA THR A 25 -6.45 0.28 11.38
C THR A 25 -7.25 -0.26 10.20
N SER A 26 -7.08 0.35 9.03
CA SER A 26 -7.75 -0.09 7.81
C SER A 26 -6.88 0.27 6.61
N VAL A 27 -7.19 -0.34 5.47
CA VAL A 27 -6.50 0.00 4.22
C VAL A 27 -6.75 1.46 3.87
N LYS A 28 -7.98 1.93 4.06
CA LYS A 28 -8.32 3.32 3.76
C LYS A 28 -7.47 4.29 4.58
N SER A 29 -7.36 4.07 5.88
CA SER A 29 -6.55 4.94 6.73
C SER A 29 -5.07 4.80 6.42
N LEU A 30 -4.63 3.61 6.02
CA LEU A 30 -3.25 3.37 5.59
C LEU A 30 -2.91 4.22 4.37
N VAL A 31 -3.75 4.18 3.34
CA VAL A 31 -3.52 4.94 2.11
C VAL A 31 -3.54 6.43 2.37
N THR A 32 -4.48 6.88 3.22
CA THR A 32 -4.56 8.29 3.62
C THR A 32 -3.26 8.75 4.29
N GLU A 33 -2.73 7.93 5.20
CA GLU A 33 -1.49 8.26 5.89
C GLU A 33 -0.29 8.25 4.95
N LEU A 34 -0.24 7.29 4.02
CA LEU A 34 0.83 7.25 3.03
C LEU A 34 0.81 8.50 2.15
N ASP A 35 -0.38 8.91 1.71
CA ASP A 35 -0.51 10.10 0.87
C ASP A 35 -0.13 11.37 1.62
N ARG A 36 -0.41 11.42 2.91
CA ARG A 36 0.00 12.54 3.74
C ARG A 36 1.52 12.67 3.81
N ARG A 37 2.22 11.53 3.94
CA ARG A 37 3.69 11.52 3.99
C ARG A 37 4.32 11.71 2.62
N TYR A 38 3.70 11.14 1.61
CA TYR A 38 4.23 11.13 0.23
C TYR A 38 3.11 11.51 -0.73
N PRO A 39 2.85 12.82 -0.90
CA PRO A 39 1.76 13.26 -1.77
C PRO A 39 1.84 12.68 -3.18
N GLY A 40 0.72 12.19 -3.67
CA GLY A 40 0.64 11.54 -4.97
C GLY A 40 0.54 10.02 -4.91
N VAL A 41 0.85 9.42 -3.76
CA VAL A 41 0.82 7.96 -3.62
C VAL A 41 -0.59 7.41 -3.82
N SER A 42 -1.62 8.07 -3.26
CA SER A 42 -2.97 7.55 -3.39
C SER A 42 -3.44 7.51 -4.83
N GLN A 43 -3.07 8.51 -5.63
CA GLN A 43 -3.39 8.51 -7.05
C GLN A 43 -2.68 7.39 -7.79
N ALA A 44 -1.41 7.14 -7.43
CA ALA A 44 -0.66 6.05 -8.01
C ALA A 44 -1.30 4.70 -7.69
N LEU A 45 -1.76 4.52 -6.46
CA LEU A 45 -2.41 3.29 -6.05
C LEU A 45 -3.75 3.08 -6.77
N ASP A 46 -4.47 4.16 -7.04
CA ASP A 46 -5.73 4.09 -7.75
C ASP A 46 -5.57 3.65 -9.22
N SER A 47 -4.35 3.70 -9.74
CA SER A 47 -4.11 3.32 -11.13
C SER A 47 -4.09 1.81 -11.36
N GLY A 48 -4.35 1.01 -10.31
CA GLY A 48 -4.54 -0.42 -10.50
C GLY A 48 -3.58 -1.33 -9.73
N PHE A 49 -2.95 -0.84 -8.69
CA PHE A 49 -2.09 -1.68 -7.87
C PHE A 49 -2.90 -2.73 -7.14
N ALA A 50 -2.36 -3.95 -7.07
CA ALA A 50 -2.92 -4.99 -6.23
C ALA A 50 -2.40 -4.82 -4.81
N LEU A 51 -3.14 -5.37 -3.86
CA LEU A 51 -2.76 -5.29 -2.45
C LEU A 51 -2.83 -6.68 -1.83
N ALA A 52 -1.77 -7.05 -1.11
CA ALA A 52 -1.75 -8.29 -0.35
C ALA A 52 -1.61 -7.96 1.13
N ILE A 53 -2.42 -8.62 1.96
CA ILE A 53 -2.36 -8.47 3.41
C ILE A 53 -1.97 -9.82 3.98
N ASP A 54 -0.84 -9.86 4.68
CA ASP A 54 -0.28 -11.09 5.27
C ASP A 54 -0.18 -12.21 4.24
N GLY A 55 0.21 -11.86 3.01
CA GLY A 55 0.41 -12.82 1.94
C GLY A 55 -0.83 -13.16 1.13
N GLU A 56 -1.97 -12.59 1.46
CA GLU A 56 -3.23 -12.88 0.78
C GLU A 56 -3.68 -11.69 -0.05
N ILE A 57 -3.91 -11.91 -1.34
CA ILE A 57 -4.36 -10.85 -2.25
C ILE A 57 -5.83 -10.54 -1.97
N ILE A 58 -6.11 -9.25 -1.79
CA ILE A 58 -7.45 -8.78 -1.43
C ILE A 58 -8.08 -8.08 -2.63
N ALA A 59 -9.27 -8.52 -3.01
CA ALA A 59 -9.96 -8.01 -4.20
C ALA A 59 -10.51 -6.60 -4.02
N ASN A 60 -11.06 -6.28 -2.87
CA ASN A 60 -11.65 -4.95 -2.60
C ASN A 60 -11.04 -4.37 -1.33
N PRO A 61 -9.77 -3.95 -1.40
CA PRO A 61 -9.03 -3.59 -0.19
C PRO A 61 -9.55 -2.34 0.52
N GLY A 62 -10.33 -1.51 -0.15
CA GLY A 62 -10.80 -0.25 0.44
C GLY A 62 -11.56 -0.40 1.74
N TYR A 63 -12.17 -1.56 1.97
CA TYR A 63 -12.96 -1.83 3.18
C TYR A 63 -12.28 -2.78 4.14
N GLU A 64 -11.06 -3.22 3.83
CA GLU A 64 -10.36 -4.17 4.69
C GLU A 64 -9.86 -3.49 5.96
N LYS A 65 -10.02 -4.19 7.07
CA LYS A 65 -9.44 -3.78 8.34
C LYS A 65 -8.06 -4.39 8.48
N LEU A 66 -7.19 -3.69 9.20
CA LEU A 66 -5.83 -4.14 9.43
C LEU A 66 -5.62 -4.39 10.92
N SER A 67 -4.91 -5.48 11.23
CA SER A 67 -4.52 -5.79 12.60
C SER A 67 -3.13 -5.27 12.87
N ASP A 68 -2.85 -4.94 14.14
CA ASP A 68 -1.51 -4.52 14.52
C ASP A 68 -0.51 -5.61 14.16
N GLY A 69 0.57 -5.19 13.50
CA GLY A 69 1.60 -6.12 13.06
C GLY A 69 1.38 -6.72 11.68
N SER A 70 0.25 -6.42 11.02
CA SER A 70 0.00 -6.94 9.68
C SER A 70 1.04 -6.43 8.67
N GLU A 71 1.30 -7.25 7.67
CA GLU A 71 2.14 -6.89 6.54
C GLU A 71 1.27 -6.56 5.34
N VAL A 72 1.47 -5.37 4.77
CA VAL A 72 0.74 -4.95 3.58
C VAL A 72 1.75 -4.75 2.46
N ARG A 73 1.51 -5.39 1.32
CA ARG A 73 2.35 -5.25 0.12
C ARG A 73 1.51 -4.66 -0.99
N PHE A 74 2.02 -3.58 -1.59
CA PHE A 74 1.43 -3.03 -2.81
C PHE A 74 2.22 -3.56 -3.99
N LEU A 75 1.52 -4.18 -4.93
CA LEU A 75 2.11 -4.86 -6.06
C LEU A 75 1.72 -4.14 -7.35
N SER A 76 2.68 -3.96 -8.24
CA SER A 76 2.41 -3.36 -9.54
C SER A 76 1.39 -4.17 -10.31
N PRO A 77 0.51 -3.51 -11.09
CA PRO A 77 -0.38 -4.25 -11.96
C PRO A 77 0.44 -5.03 -13.00
N ILE A 78 -0.03 -6.23 -13.32
CA ILE A 78 0.59 -7.03 -14.35
C ILE A 78 0.28 -6.37 -15.68
N GLN A 79 1.31 -5.91 -16.36
CA GLN A 79 1.17 -5.33 -17.68
C GLN A 79 1.14 -6.46 -18.69
N GLY A 80 -0.02 -6.78 -19.19
CA GLY A 80 -0.18 -7.83 -20.17
C GLY A 80 0.48 -7.44 -21.48
N GLY A 81 1.53 -8.11 -21.80
CA GLY A 81 2.21 -8.03 -23.07
C GLY A 81 3.05 -6.82 -23.31
#